data_57c2a896523cb75aeefe5358fb40d5bc
#
_entry.id   57c2a896523cb75aeefe5358fb40d5bc
#
_cell.length_a   1.000
_cell.length_b   1.000
_cell.length_c   1.000
_cell.angle_alpha   90.00
_cell.angle_beta   90.00
_cell.angle_gamma   90.00
#
_symmetry.space_group_name_H-M   'P 1'
#
loop_
_entity.id
_entity.type
_entity.pdbx_description
1 polymer ?
#
loop_
_entity_poly.entity_id
_entity_poly.type
_entity_poly.pdbx_seq_one_letter_code
_entity_poly.pdbx_strand_id
1 'polypeptide(L)'
;MGRRVLARGRAALTRGRTVCACAIVAAGIAGCSSTGTSGSAVTVSGKTLTIYLSDAPTDQPTVAQDVLDAERLAWSQSSHRVGSYTVQLDVLHGKISDQARTAIQDQSAIAYLGEVVPHSSYASFGITNALELLQVSPTDTAVELTQATPAVPGAPDTYYQSLSTYGRTFARIVPTSALEAKAQVQEMQALGVTKLYVADDGGPYGAAMAYAIRHDIGGTLTLVSSESAADGIFYASNSEATAAHFFARAGAANPSAKLFGPSALADPSFPAQLSSAVHNLYISSPGFLNQDLSPAGSTFVSTFKSAYGHAPVPQAIFGYEAMSAVLAVLKEAGSGANNRSTVVHDFQFLKRSQSVLGPYSMNGNGDTSIAPFVFSRLAHGSLVPFAQVQG
;
A
#
# COMPACT_ATOMS: atom_id res chain seq x y z
N MET A 1 51.87 -43.46 29.12
CA MET A 1 53.21 -42.92 29.31
C MET A 1 53.06 -41.40 29.08
N GLY A 2 53.27 -40.54 29.97
CA GLY A 2 53.98 -40.22 31.17
C GLY A 2 53.84 -38.72 31.34
N ARG A 3 53.20 -38.38 32.40
CA ARG A 3 53.68 -37.74 33.66
C ARG A 3 54.25 -36.33 33.51
N ARG A 4 53.48 -35.35 34.14
CA ARG A 4 53.87 -34.59 35.37
C ARG A 4 54.86 -33.44 35.12
N VAL A 5 54.85 -32.24 35.77
CA VAL A 5 54.64 -31.88 37.19
C VAL A 5 54.54 -30.37 37.34
N LEU A 6 53.67 -29.92 38.21
CA LEU A 6 53.62 -28.78 39.10
C LEU A 6 54.89 -27.93 39.35
N ALA A 7 54.75 -26.62 39.55
CA ALA A 7 55.34 -25.93 40.69
C ALA A 7 54.61 -24.63 41.06
N ARG A 8 54.31 -24.53 42.34
CA ARG A 8 53.79 -23.37 43.11
C ARG A 8 54.96 -22.43 43.49
N GLY A 9 54.68 -21.16 43.61
CA GLY A 9 55.55 -20.21 44.30
C GLY A 9 54.69 -19.10 44.91
N ARG A 10 54.59 -19.13 46.26
CA ARG A 10 54.04 -18.04 47.14
C ARG A 10 55.22 -17.18 47.63
N ALA A 11 54.97 -15.89 47.87
CA ALA A 11 55.37 -15.07 48.99
C ALA A 11 55.33 -13.59 48.57
N ALA A 12 54.98 -12.61 49.25
CA ALA A 12 54.53 -12.21 50.58
C ALA A 12 54.83 -10.68 50.68
N LEU A 13 53.86 -9.97 51.14
CA LEU A 13 53.82 -8.69 51.86
C LEU A 13 55.04 -7.80 51.96
N THR A 14 54.89 -6.49 51.61
CA THR A 14 55.25 -5.43 52.57
C THR A 14 54.40 -4.18 52.35
N ARG A 15 54.02 -3.55 53.47
CA ARG A 15 53.22 -2.35 53.64
C ARG A 15 54.12 -1.09 53.42
N GLY A 16 53.58 -0.10 52.76
CA GLY A 16 54.11 1.27 52.76
C GLY A 16 52.99 2.27 52.52
N ARG A 17 52.61 2.97 53.58
CA ARG A 17 51.69 4.14 53.53
C ARG A 17 52.49 5.35 53.09
N THR A 18 52.00 6.05 52.07
CA THR A 18 52.30 7.48 51.89
C THR A 18 51.11 8.18 51.30
N VAL A 19 50.65 9.17 51.99
CA VAL A 19 49.57 10.10 51.64
C VAL A 19 50.14 11.17 50.76
N CYS A 20 49.54 11.48 49.63
CA CYS A 20 49.63 12.84 49.06
C CYS A 20 48.56 13.06 47.97
N ALA A 21 47.79 14.10 48.26
CA ALA A 21 47.21 15.13 47.42
C ALA A 21 46.40 14.76 46.15
N CYS A 22 45.13 15.18 46.22
CA CYS A 22 44.13 15.33 45.17
C CYS A 22 44.67 16.17 43.96
N ALA A 23 44.55 15.62 42.76
CA ALA A 23 44.34 16.42 41.57
C ALA A 23 43.19 15.79 40.79
N ILE A 24 42.04 16.47 40.80
CA ILE A 24 40.85 16.10 40.00
C ILE A 24 41.14 16.55 38.58
N VAL A 25 41.48 15.60 37.71
CA VAL A 25 41.45 15.81 36.26
C VAL A 25 40.07 15.34 35.79
N ALA A 26 39.20 16.29 35.50
CA ALA A 26 37.95 16.04 34.80
C ALA A 26 38.29 15.60 33.36
N ALA A 27 38.33 14.28 33.11
CA ALA A 27 38.34 13.73 31.77
C ALA A 27 36.94 13.91 31.18
N GLY A 28 36.81 14.87 30.29
CA GLY A 28 35.61 15.04 29.46
C GLY A 28 35.43 13.80 28.61
N ILE A 29 34.36 13.07 28.87
CA ILE A 29 33.85 12.03 27.97
C ILE A 29 33.33 12.79 26.76
N ALA A 30 34.14 12.91 25.70
CA ALA A 30 33.66 13.24 24.37
C ALA A 30 32.77 12.09 23.91
N GLY A 31 31.47 12.18 24.20
CA GLY A 31 30.48 11.37 23.56
C GLY A 31 30.53 11.66 22.06
N CYS A 32 30.97 10.71 21.27
CA CYS A 32 30.69 10.70 19.84
C CYS A 32 29.17 10.58 19.68
N SER A 33 28.48 11.74 19.70
CA SER A 33 27.18 11.80 19.07
C SER A 33 27.42 11.56 17.58
N SER A 34 27.00 10.39 17.10
CA SER A 34 26.77 10.17 15.70
C SER A 34 25.75 11.21 15.24
N THR A 35 26.23 12.30 14.68
CA THR A 35 25.42 13.24 13.92
C THR A 35 25.00 12.50 12.66
N GLY A 36 23.95 11.69 12.75
CA GLY A 36 23.11 11.43 11.59
C GLY A 36 22.68 12.80 11.09
N THR A 37 23.01 13.14 9.88
CA THR A 37 22.47 14.31 9.17
C THR A 37 20.98 14.04 8.97
N SER A 38 20.15 14.26 9.99
CA SER A 38 18.73 14.42 9.83
C SER A 38 18.55 15.72 9.06
N GLY A 39 18.03 15.64 7.85
CA GLY A 39 17.62 16.81 7.07
C GLY A 39 16.69 17.66 7.94
N SER A 40 16.76 18.98 7.81
CA SER A 40 15.79 19.84 8.49
C SER A 40 14.40 19.49 8.04
N ALA A 41 13.51 19.18 8.96
CA ALA A 41 12.10 18.88 8.66
C ALA A 41 11.48 19.97 7.79
N VAL A 42 10.78 19.55 6.72
CA VAL A 42 10.09 20.49 5.83
C VAL A 42 8.83 21.00 6.52
N THR A 43 8.74 22.33 6.68
CA THR A 43 7.63 22.97 7.37
C THR A 43 6.85 23.86 6.41
N VAL A 44 5.53 23.66 6.35
CA VAL A 44 4.61 24.50 5.59
C VAL A 44 4.57 25.91 6.18
N SER A 45 4.72 26.91 5.32
CA SER A 45 4.65 28.32 5.68
C SER A 45 3.20 28.84 5.68
N GLY A 46 2.88 29.76 6.59
CA GLY A 46 1.54 30.38 6.61
C GLY A 46 0.49 29.58 7.36
N LYS A 47 -0.77 29.77 6.98
CA LYS A 47 -1.95 29.19 7.67
C LYS A 47 -2.81 28.28 6.79
N THR A 48 -2.34 27.95 5.61
CA THR A 48 -2.99 27.05 4.69
C THR A 48 -2.21 25.74 4.59
N LEU A 49 -2.91 24.61 4.68
CA LEU A 49 -2.41 23.28 4.44
C LEU A 49 -3.15 22.72 3.23
N THR A 50 -2.45 22.43 2.13
CA THR A 50 -3.07 21.92 0.90
C THR A 50 -2.89 20.40 0.82
N ILE A 51 -4.01 19.69 0.64
CA ILE A 51 -4.05 18.27 0.29
C ILE A 51 -4.29 18.19 -1.21
N TYR A 52 -3.40 17.50 -1.92
CA TYR A 52 -3.53 17.26 -3.35
C TYR A 52 -4.14 15.90 -3.63
N LEU A 53 -5.09 15.83 -4.58
CA LEU A 53 -5.61 14.58 -5.13
C LEU A 53 -5.06 14.36 -6.53
N SER A 54 -4.66 13.14 -6.82
CA SER A 54 -4.27 12.73 -8.17
C SER A 54 -5.50 12.34 -8.99
N ASP A 55 -5.65 12.96 -10.16
CA ASP A 55 -6.59 12.56 -11.21
C ASP A 55 -5.79 12.27 -12.49
N ALA A 56 -5.06 11.17 -12.47
CA ALA A 56 -4.24 10.74 -13.59
C ALA A 56 -5.06 9.89 -14.58
N PRO A 57 -4.81 10.03 -15.90
CA PRO A 57 -5.37 9.13 -16.89
C PRO A 57 -5.03 7.68 -16.59
N THR A 58 -6.03 6.81 -16.66
CA THR A 58 -5.91 5.39 -16.30
C THR A 58 -6.79 4.52 -17.19
N ASP A 59 -6.47 3.22 -17.29
CA ASP A 59 -7.33 2.20 -17.87
C ASP A 59 -8.38 1.64 -16.89
N GLN A 60 -8.42 2.16 -15.65
CA GLN A 60 -9.45 1.88 -14.66
C GLN A 60 -10.32 3.14 -14.36
N PRO A 61 -11.03 3.70 -15.34
CA PRO A 61 -11.66 5.01 -15.20
C PRO A 61 -12.80 5.05 -14.17
N THR A 62 -13.54 3.95 -14.02
CA THR A 62 -14.67 3.89 -13.06
C THR A 62 -14.15 3.83 -11.63
N VAL A 63 -13.12 3.01 -11.38
CA VAL A 63 -12.49 2.93 -10.06
C VAL A 63 -11.84 4.27 -9.71
N ALA A 64 -11.09 4.89 -10.63
CA ALA A 64 -10.44 6.17 -10.38
C ALA A 64 -11.43 7.28 -10.06
N GLN A 65 -12.54 7.38 -10.80
CA GLN A 65 -13.57 8.39 -10.57
C GLN A 65 -14.26 8.19 -9.21
N ASP A 66 -14.65 6.96 -8.88
CA ASP A 66 -15.33 6.69 -7.62
C ASP A 66 -14.42 6.89 -6.40
N VAL A 67 -13.12 6.57 -6.52
CA VAL A 67 -12.13 6.85 -5.48
C VAL A 67 -11.98 8.35 -5.27
N LEU A 68 -11.80 9.12 -6.34
CA LEU A 68 -11.68 10.58 -6.30
C LEU A 68 -12.94 11.24 -5.69
N ASP A 69 -14.11 10.76 -6.06
CA ASP A 69 -15.39 11.25 -5.52
C ASP A 69 -15.54 10.89 -4.04
N ALA A 70 -15.07 9.72 -3.62
CA ALA A 70 -15.06 9.32 -2.22
C ALA A 70 -14.10 10.18 -1.37
N GLU A 71 -12.92 10.52 -1.89
CA GLU A 71 -11.98 11.45 -1.24
C GLU A 71 -12.59 12.85 -1.09
N ARG A 72 -13.22 13.36 -2.13
CA ARG A 72 -13.95 14.64 -2.10
C ARG A 72 -15.12 14.62 -1.12
N LEU A 73 -15.85 13.50 -1.05
CA LEU A 73 -16.95 13.34 -0.10
C LEU A 73 -16.44 13.43 1.34
N ALA A 74 -15.37 12.71 1.68
CA ALA A 74 -14.78 12.76 3.01
C ALA A 74 -14.30 14.18 3.38
N TRP A 75 -13.65 14.86 2.43
CA TRP A 75 -13.23 16.24 2.63
C TRP A 75 -14.42 17.18 2.83
N SER A 76 -15.47 17.08 2.01
CA SER A 76 -16.67 17.93 2.10
C SER A 76 -17.39 17.84 3.45
N GLN A 77 -17.28 16.70 4.13
CA GLN A 77 -17.86 16.45 5.45
C GLN A 77 -16.96 16.92 6.60
N SER A 78 -15.76 17.43 6.29
CA SER A 78 -14.82 17.92 7.29
C SER A 78 -15.08 19.39 7.65
N SER A 79 -14.44 19.86 8.73
CA SER A 79 -14.51 21.27 9.11
C SER A 79 -13.64 22.19 8.24
N HIS A 80 -12.83 21.64 7.35
CA HIS A 80 -11.80 22.32 6.56
C HIS A 80 -10.82 23.14 7.42
N ARG A 81 -10.67 22.77 8.69
CA ARG A 81 -9.80 23.45 9.66
C ARG A 81 -9.15 22.47 10.62
N VAL A 82 -7.88 22.74 10.91
CA VAL A 82 -7.07 22.01 11.89
C VAL A 82 -6.36 23.02 12.78
N GLY A 83 -6.78 23.14 14.02
CA GLY A 83 -6.25 24.17 14.92
C GLY A 83 -6.38 25.58 14.29
N SER A 84 -5.25 26.23 14.08
CA SER A 84 -5.18 27.56 13.45
C SER A 84 -5.05 27.52 11.92
N TYR A 85 -4.97 26.33 11.31
CA TYR A 85 -4.79 26.15 9.86
C TYR A 85 -6.11 25.97 9.15
N THR A 86 -6.21 26.50 7.93
CA THR A 86 -7.25 26.17 6.96
C THR A 86 -6.73 25.03 6.08
N VAL A 87 -7.51 23.97 5.94
CA VAL A 87 -7.19 22.85 5.02
C VAL A 87 -7.86 23.15 3.67
N GLN A 88 -7.08 23.13 2.60
CA GLN A 88 -7.55 23.24 1.23
C GLN A 88 -7.38 21.92 0.50
N LEU A 89 -8.24 21.70 -0.48
CA LEU A 89 -8.18 20.55 -1.39
C LEU A 89 -7.92 21.07 -2.80
N ASP A 90 -6.98 20.46 -3.48
CA ASP A 90 -6.73 20.73 -4.90
C ASP A 90 -6.62 19.42 -5.68
N VAL A 91 -7.09 19.39 -6.91
CA VAL A 91 -7.08 18.21 -7.78
C VAL A 91 -6.14 18.46 -8.95
N LEU A 92 -5.16 17.59 -9.08
CA LEU A 92 -4.17 17.67 -10.14
C LEU A 92 -4.52 16.72 -11.27
N HIS A 93 -4.33 17.16 -12.50
CA HIS A 93 -4.63 16.40 -13.71
C HIS A 93 -3.38 16.17 -14.56
N GLY A 94 -3.41 15.17 -15.41
CA GLY A 94 -2.34 14.87 -16.37
C GLY A 94 -1.40 13.76 -15.89
N LYS A 95 -0.13 13.80 -16.31
CA LYS A 95 0.83 12.75 -15.99
C LYS A 95 1.14 12.71 -14.49
N ILE A 96 1.18 11.53 -13.90
CA ILE A 96 1.47 11.29 -12.48
C ILE A 96 2.71 12.05 -12.00
N SER A 97 3.82 11.94 -12.74
CA SER A 97 5.08 12.62 -12.35
C SER A 97 4.99 14.14 -12.37
N ASP A 98 4.16 14.72 -13.24
CA ASP A 98 3.98 16.16 -13.33
C ASP A 98 3.08 16.66 -12.21
N GLN A 99 2.06 15.90 -11.85
CA GLN A 99 1.21 16.15 -10.68
C GLN A 99 2.04 16.15 -9.38
N ALA A 100 2.87 15.10 -9.16
CA ALA A 100 3.74 15.02 -8.01
C ALA A 100 4.73 16.19 -7.92
N ARG A 101 5.31 16.63 -9.07
CA ARG A 101 6.16 17.81 -9.12
C ARG A 101 5.41 19.09 -8.79
N THR A 102 4.19 19.25 -9.27
CA THR A 102 3.34 20.40 -8.93
C THR A 102 3.08 20.43 -7.43
N ALA A 103 2.70 19.29 -6.84
CA ALA A 103 2.45 19.20 -5.41
C ALA A 103 3.67 19.57 -4.55
N ILE A 104 4.87 19.09 -4.89
CA ILE A 104 6.07 19.40 -4.10
C ILE A 104 6.57 20.83 -4.26
N GLN A 105 6.22 21.53 -5.37
CA GLN A 105 6.58 22.92 -5.59
C GLN A 105 5.73 23.88 -4.77
N ASP A 106 4.54 23.46 -4.33
CA ASP A 106 3.70 24.25 -3.44
C ASP A 106 4.19 24.17 -2.00
N GLN A 107 4.55 25.32 -1.42
CA GLN A 107 5.00 25.42 -0.04
C GLN A 107 3.88 25.17 0.97
N SER A 108 2.61 25.18 0.56
CA SER A 108 1.46 24.86 1.42
C SER A 108 1.09 23.37 1.40
N ALA A 109 1.67 22.56 0.52
CA ALA A 109 1.36 21.14 0.40
C ALA A 109 1.73 20.37 1.67
N ILE A 110 0.78 19.58 2.18
CA ILE A 110 0.98 18.77 3.39
C ILE A 110 0.77 17.27 3.14
N ALA A 111 -0.05 16.90 2.17
CA ALA A 111 -0.27 15.52 1.75
C ALA A 111 -0.63 15.45 0.26
N TYR A 112 -0.34 14.31 -0.35
CA TYR A 112 -0.70 13.95 -1.72
C TYR A 112 -1.41 12.58 -1.69
N LEU A 113 -2.65 12.51 -2.16
CA LEU A 113 -3.43 11.29 -2.26
C LEU A 113 -3.38 10.76 -3.70
N GLY A 114 -2.97 9.53 -3.83
CA GLY A 114 -2.75 8.83 -5.11
C GLY A 114 -1.59 7.83 -5.02
N GLU A 115 -1.46 6.93 -5.94
CA GLU A 115 -2.23 6.72 -7.17
C GLU A 115 -3.24 5.59 -6.95
N VAL A 116 -4.10 5.37 -7.96
CA VAL A 116 -5.21 4.42 -7.86
C VAL A 116 -4.84 3.04 -8.39
N VAL A 117 -4.20 2.97 -9.55
CA VAL A 117 -3.87 1.69 -10.20
C VAL A 117 -2.67 1.02 -9.53
N PRO A 118 -2.70 -0.30 -9.30
CA PRO A 118 -1.57 -1.02 -8.74
C PRO A 118 -0.25 -0.78 -9.46
N HIS A 119 0.79 -0.44 -8.70
CA HIS A 119 2.14 -0.03 -9.13
C HIS A 119 2.24 1.41 -9.69
N SER A 120 1.14 2.12 -9.92
CA SER A 120 1.22 3.47 -10.52
C SER A 120 1.87 4.51 -9.59
N SER A 121 1.80 4.31 -8.27
CA SER A 121 2.45 5.18 -7.27
C SER A 121 3.98 5.21 -7.41
N TYR A 122 4.58 4.22 -8.05
CA TYR A 122 6.01 4.23 -8.42
C TYR A 122 6.42 5.52 -9.15
N ALA A 123 5.53 6.09 -9.96
CA ALA A 123 5.83 7.29 -10.75
C ALA A 123 5.78 8.61 -9.95
N SER A 124 5.27 8.60 -8.74
CA SER A 124 5.08 9.80 -7.90
C SER A 124 5.82 9.77 -6.57
N PHE A 125 5.84 8.65 -5.83
CA PHE A 125 6.27 8.72 -4.43
C PHE A 125 7.77 8.99 -4.24
N GLY A 126 8.62 8.67 -5.20
CA GLY A 126 10.02 9.13 -5.18
C GLY A 126 10.13 10.65 -5.26
N ILE A 127 9.25 11.29 -6.04
CA ILE A 127 9.18 12.75 -6.19
C ILE A 127 8.64 13.39 -4.91
N THR A 128 7.53 12.89 -4.37
CA THR A 128 6.96 13.41 -3.11
C THR A 128 7.93 13.24 -1.94
N ASN A 129 8.68 12.13 -1.92
CA ASN A 129 9.74 11.88 -0.93
C ASN A 129 10.88 12.90 -1.00
N ALA A 130 11.18 13.45 -2.17
CA ALA A 130 12.28 14.42 -2.33
C ALA A 130 12.11 15.68 -1.45
N LEU A 131 10.88 16.01 -1.06
CA LEU A 131 10.55 17.12 -0.14
C LEU A 131 9.69 16.67 1.07
N GLU A 132 9.87 15.44 1.53
CA GLU A 132 9.22 14.90 2.74
C GLU A 132 7.68 15.01 2.71
N LEU A 133 7.06 15.00 1.53
CA LEU A 133 5.61 15.08 1.42
C LEU A 133 4.98 13.70 1.63
N LEU A 134 4.06 13.59 2.60
CA LEU A 134 3.27 12.37 2.79
C LEU A 134 2.52 12.04 1.51
N GLN A 135 2.71 10.84 0.98
CA GLN A 135 1.87 10.29 -0.08
C GLN A 135 1.06 9.12 0.45
N VAL A 136 -0.25 9.14 0.23
CA VAL A 136 -1.17 8.07 0.62
C VAL A 136 -1.88 7.55 -0.62
N SER A 137 -1.63 6.28 -0.97
CA SER A 137 -2.43 5.65 -2.01
C SER A 137 -3.70 5.06 -1.41
N PRO A 138 -4.87 5.35 -1.98
CA PRO A 138 -6.11 4.70 -1.61
C PRO A 138 -6.18 3.24 -2.06
N THR A 139 -5.68 2.89 -3.27
CA THR A 139 -5.97 1.59 -3.90
C THR A 139 -4.78 0.90 -4.57
N ASP A 140 -3.57 1.45 -4.51
CA ASP A 140 -2.39 0.81 -5.07
C ASP A 140 -1.92 -0.37 -4.19
N THR A 141 -2.28 -1.58 -4.59
CA THR A 141 -2.00 -2.82 -3.83
C THR A 141 -0.57 -3.33 -3.99
N ALA A 142 0.23 -2.83 -4.92
CA ALA A 142 1.53 -3.38 -5.31
C ALA A 142 2.48 -3.54 -4.12
N VAL A 143 2.79 -4.78 -3.73
CA VAL A 143 3.58 -5.10 -2.52
C VAL A 143 4.99 -4.53 -2.58
N GLU A 144 5.60 -4.47 -3.75
CA GLU A 144 6.96 -3.98 -3.97
C GLU A 144 7.13 -2.48 -3.68
N LEU A 145 6.05 -1.73 -3.49
CA LEU A 145 6.12 -0.31 -3.10
C LEU A 145 6.47 -0.11 -1.62
N THR A 146 6.27 -1.12 -0.77
CA THR A 146 6.50 -1.01 0.69
C THR A 146 7.31 -2.16 1.26
N GLN A 147 7.35 -3.32 0.59
CA GLN A 147 8.01 -4.52 1.06
C GLN A 147 9.00 -5.05 0.01
N ALA A 148 10.12 -5.58 0.49
CA ALA A 148 11.07 -6.28 -0.37
C ALA A 148 10.44 -7.58 -0.90
N THR A 149 10.65 -7.84 -2.18
CA THR A 149 10.25 -9.10 -2.81
C THR A 149 11.37 -9.60 -3.73
N PRO A 150 11.66 -10.91 -3.76
CA PRO A 150 12.65 -11.47 -4.68
C PRO A 150 12.33 -11.23 -6.16
N ALA A 151 11.05 -11.03 -6.50
CA ALA A 151 10.61 -10.77 -7.87
C ALA A 151 11.00 -9.38 -8.38
N VAL A 152 11.24 -8.41 -7.48
CA VAL A 152 11.61 -7.02 -7.83
C VAL A 152 12.81 -6.59 -6.98
N PRO A 153 14.03 -6.93 -7.40
CA PRO A 153 15.26 -6.65 -6.64
C PRO A 153 15.44 -5.15 -6.37
N GLY A 154 15.78 -4.81 -5.13
CA GLY A 154 16.02 -3.43 -4.69
C GLY A 154 14.77 -2.64 -4.30
N ALA A 155 13.57 -3.13 -4.62
CA ALA A 155 12.34 -2.52 -4.14
C ALA A 155 12.16 -2.77 -2.62
N PRO A 156 11.52 -1.85 -1.88
CA PRO A 156 11.05 -0.54 -2.31
C PRO A 156 12.12 0.57 -2.29
N ASP A 157 13.27 0.33 -1.69
CA ASP A 157 14.23 1.37 -1.31
C ASP A 157 14.78 2.15 -2.52
N THR A 158 14.94 1.47 -3.67
CA THR A 158 15.42 2.10 -4.91
C THR A 158 14.41 3.08 -5.53
N TYR A 159 13.16 3.07 -5.09
CA TYR A 159 12.13 3.96 -5.60
C TYR A 159 12.16 5.35 -4.94
N TYR A 160 12.71 5.44 -3.72
CA TYR A 160 12.79 6.69 -2.96
C TYR A 160 13.96 7.56 -3.43
N GLN A 161 13.73 8.87 -3.61
CA GLN A 161 14.79 9.82 -4.00
C GLN A 161 15.59 10.35 -2.80
N SER A 162 14.97 10.42 -1.63
CA SER A 162 15.59 10.99 -0.41
C SER A 162 15.42 10.09 0.81
N LEU A 163 15.49 8.75 0.61
CA LEU A 163 15.29 7.75 1.66
C LEU A 163 16.21 7.98 2.87
N SER A 164 17.49 8.28 2.63
CA SER A 164 18.48 8.51 3.70
C SER A 164 18.23 9.81 4.49
N THR A 165 17.51 10.76 3.90
CA THR A 165 17.24 12.08 4.50
C THR A 165 15.93 12.09 5.27
N TYR A 166 14.86 11.58 4.68
CA TYR A 166 13.50 11.70 5.19
C TYR A 166 12.86 10.35 5.55
N GLY A 167 13.54 9.23 5.29
CA GLY A 167 12.91 7.92 5.44
C GLY A 167 11.83 7.68 4.40
N ARG A 168 10.92 6.77 4.70
CA ARG A 168 9.79 6.43 3.85
C ARG A 168 8.63 7.39 4.11
N THR A 169 8.08 7.96 3.04
CA THR A 169 6.98 8.94 3.09
C THR A 169 5.71 8.45 2.37
N PHE A 170 5.77 7.24 1.81
CA PHE A 170 4.63 6.59 1.16
C PHE A 170 3.90 5.66 2.13
N ALA A 171 2.56 5.68 2.05
CA ALA A 171 1.66 4.77 2.75
C ALA A 171 0.46 4.41 1.86
N ARG A 172 -0.26 3.34 2.23
CA ARG A 172 -1.50 2.93 1.57
C ARG A 172 -2.57 2.55 2.59
N ILE A 173 -3.83 2.82 2.26
CA ILE A 173 -4.96 2.36 3.08
C ILE A 173 -5.47 0.98 2.63
N VAL A 174 -5.17 0.58 1.42
CA VAL A 174 -5.58 -0.68 0.81
C VAL A 174 -4.65 -1.84 1.24
N PRO A 175 -5.13 -3.10 1.34
CA PRO A 175 -4.27 -4.25 1.57
C PRO A 175 -3.29 -4.49 0.42
N THR A 176 -2.17 -5.15 0.70
CA THR A 176 -1.13 -5.43 -0.29
C THR A 176 -1.49 -6.57 -1.24
N SER A 177 -0.88 -6.60 -2.42
CA SER A 177 -1.00 -7.71 -3.36
C SER A 177 -0.43 -9.04 -2.83
N ALA A 178 0.41 -9.02 -1.77
CA ALA A 178 0.80 -10.23 -1.06
C ALA A 178 -0.36 -10.83 -0.25
N LEU A 179 -1.20 -9.99 0.38
CA LEU A 179 -2.43 -10.45 1.03
C LEU A 179 -3.47 -10.87 -0.02
N GLU A 180 -3.55 -10.16 -1.13
CA GLU A 180 -4.39 -10.54 -2.27
C GLU A 180 -4.05 -11.93 -2.80
N ALA A 181 -2.76 -12.26 -2.94
CA ALA A 181 -2.31 -13.58 -3.39
C ALA A 181 -2.82 -14.71 -2.49
N LYS A 182 -2.80 -14.51 -1.17
CA LYS A 182 -3.37 -15.48 -0.21
C LYS A 182 -4.87 -15.64 -0.40
N ALA A 183 -5.61 -14.53 -0.53
CA ALA A 183 -7.04 -14.55 -0.81
C ALA A 183 -7.36 -15.26 -2.13
N GLN A 184 -6.57 -15.01 -3.18
CA GLN A 184 -6.68 -15.68 -4.48
C GLN A 184 -6.52 -17.20 -4.36
N VAL A 185 -5.48 -17.66 -3.65
CA VAL A 185 -5.24 -19.09 -3.44
C VAL A 185 -6.39 -19.74 -2.66
N GLN A 186 -6.89 -19.09 -1.61
CA GLN A 186 -8.04 -19.58 -0.84
C GLN A 186 -9.29 -19.71 -1.71
N GLU A 187 -9.58 -18.70 -2.55
CA GLU A 187 -10.76 -18.72 -3.41
C GLU A 187 -10.62 -19.75 -4.53
N MET A 188 -9.43 -19.90 -5.12
CA MET A 188 -9.16 -20.98 -6.10
C MET A 188 -9.45 -22.37 -5.51
N GLN A 189 -9.03 -22.61 -4.27
CA GLN A 189 -9.31 -23.86 -3.55
C GLN A 189 -10.81 -24.04 -3.30
N ALA A 190 -11.51 -23.01 -2.84
CA ALA A 190 -12.95 -23.03 -2.61
C ALA A 190 -13.74 -23.33 -3.90
N LEU A 191 -13.23 -22.83 -5.03
CA LEU A 191 -13.78 -23.12 -6.37
C LEU A 191 -13.35 -24.47 -6.94
N GLY A 192 -12.57 -25.27 -6.19
CA GLY A 192 -12.17 -26.63 -6.58
C GLY A 192 -11.04 -26.70 -7.60
N VAL A 193 -10.20 -25.66 -7.69
CA VAL A 193 -8.95 -25.72 -8.46
C VAL A 193 -7.99 -26.69 -7.78
N THR A 194 -7.33 -27.53 -8.56
CA THR A 194 -6.31 -28.49 -8.10
C THR A 194 -4.99 -28.35 -8.85
N LYS A 195 -5.04 -27.94 -10.11
CA LYS A 195 -3.88 -27.74 -11.00
C LYS A 195 -3.84 -26.31 -11.48
N LEU A 196 -2.90 -25.53 -10.99
CA LEU A 196 -2.78 -24.11 -11.26
C LEU A 196 -1.63 -23.81 -12.23
N TYR A 197 -1.95 -23.12 -13.32
CA TYR A 197 -0.95 -22.45 -14.15
C TYR A 197 -0.90 -20.96 -13.78
N VAL A 198 0.31 -20.44 -13.57
CA VAL A 198 0.53 -19.02 -13.20
C VAL A 198 1.41 -18.37 -14.23
N ALA A 199 0.94 -17.27 -14.80
CA ALA A 199 1.70 -16.44 -15.73
C ALA A 199 1.57 -14.95 -15.33
N ASP A 200 2.47 -14.12 -15.87
CA ASP A 200 2.51 -12.68 -15.66
C ASP A 200 2.91 -11.95 -16.95
N ASP A 201 2.81 -10.63 -16.93
CA ASP A 201 3.16 -9.76 -18.06
C ASP A 201 4.65 -9.35 -18.08
N GLY A 202 5.45 -9.80 -17.10
CA GLY A 202 6.87 -9.45 -16.94
C GLY A 202 7.12 -8.09 -16.32
N GLY A 203 6.07 -7.30 -16.02
CA GLY A 203 6.18 -6.06 -15.27
C GLY A 203 6.42 -6.30 -13.77
N PRO A 204 6.90 -5.28 -13.02
CA PRO A 204 7.19 -5.43 -11.59
C PRO A 204 5.98 -5.92 -10.78
N TYR A 205 4.79 -5.35 -10.99
CA TYR A 205 3.56 -5.78 -10.33
C TYR A 205 3.18 -7.24 -10.68
N GLY A 206 3.17 -7.55 -11.97
CA GLY A 206 2.85 -8.90 -12.45
C GLY A 206 3.80 -9.95 -11.89
N ALA A 207 5.10 -9.69 -11.94
CA ALA A 207 6.15 -10.57 -11.41
C ALA A 207 6.01 -10.77 -9.89
N ALA A 208 5.79 -9.69 -9.12
CA ALA A 208 5.60 -9.75 -7.66
C ALA A 208 4.34 -10.53 -7.28
N MET A 209 3.22 -10.29 -7.97
CA MET A 209 1.96 -10.99 -7.74
C MET A 209 2.05 -12.47 -8.09
N ALA A 210 2.61 -12.81 -9.25
CA ALA A 210 2.81 -14.20 -9.67
C ALA A 210 3.77 -14.94 -8.73
N TYR A 211 4.81 -14.26 -8.24
CA TYR A 211 5.71 -14.81 -7.20
C TYR A 211 4.93 -15.13 -5.92
N ALA A 212 4.12 -14.20 -5.43
CA ALA A 212 3.34 -14.38 -4.22
C ALA A 212 2.34 -15.55 -4.36
N ILE A 213 1.60 -15.64 -5.48
CA ILE A 213 0.70 -16.77 -5.76
C ILE A 213 1.46 -18.10 -5.71
N ARG A 214 2.60 -18.22 -6.41
CA ARG A 214 3.40 -19.45 -6.43
C ARG A 214 3.93 -19.84 -5.05
N HIS A 215 4.22 -18.86 -4.21
CA HIS A 215 4.70 -19.07 -2.85
C HIS A 215 3.58 -19.52 -1.90
N ASP A 216 2.35 -18.99 -2.05
CA ASP A 216 1.26 -19.16 -1.11
C ASP A 216 0.38 -20.40 -1.38
N ILE A 217 0.61 -21.14 -2.47
CA ILE A 217 -0.15 -22.37 -2.80
C ILE A 217 -0.05 -23.49 -1.75
N GLY A 218 0.97 -23.48 -0.90
CA GLY A 218 1.04 -24.26 0.35
C GLY A 218 0.92 -25.79 0.23
N GLY A 219 1.12 -26.38 -0.94
CA GLY A 219 0.97 -27.83 -1.17
C GLY A 219 -0.48 -28.30 -1.39
N THR A 220 -1.46 -27.38 -1.38
CA THR A 220 -2.87 -27.68 -1.63
C THR A 220 -3.22 -27.61 -3.12
N LEU A 221 -2.52 -26.76 -3.88
CA LEU A 221 -2.60 -26.68 -5.33
C LEU A 221 -1.32 -27.24 -5.95
N THR A 222 -1.43 -27.87 -7.10
CA THR A 222 -0.29 -28.35 -7.87
C THR A 222 0.02 -27.36 -8.99
N LEU A 223 1.23 -26.77 -8.98
CA LEU A 223 1.68 -25.96 -10.13
C LEU A 223 1.93 -26.86 -11.35
N VAL A 224 1.40 -26.42 -12.49
CA VAL A 224 1.63 -27.06 -13.78
C VAL A 224 2.37 -26.12 -14.73
N SER A 225 3.10 -26.69 -15.69
CA SER A 225 3.95 -25.93 -16.61
C SER A 225 3.24 -25.50 -17.91
N SER A 226 1.99 -25.92 -18.11
CA SER A 226 1.23 -25.56 -19.32
C SER A 226 -0.23 -25.24 -19.00
N GLU A 227 -0.80 -24.31 -19.75
CA GLU A 227 -2.22 -23.92 -19.66
C GLU A 227 -3.16 -25.11 -19.93
N SER A 228 -2.79 -26.01 -20.83
CA SER A 228 -3.61 -27.19 -21.19
C SER A 228 -3.70 -28.25 -20.10
N ALA A 229 -2.77 -28.26 -19.13
CA ALA A 229 -2.77 -29.18 -18.00
C ALA A 229 -3.50 -28.60 -16.76
N ALA A 230 -3.89 -27.34 -16.81
CA ALA A 230 -4.46 -26.61 -15.66
C ALA A 230 -5.99 -26.71 -15.65
N ASP A 231 -6.56 -26.73 -14.44
CA ASP A 231 -8.00 -26.50 -14.20
C ASP A 231 -8.25 -25.09 -13.65
N GLY A 232 -7.17 -24.38 -13.21
CA GLY A 232 -7.13 -22.96 -12.89
C GLY A 232 -5.96 -22.26 -13.58
N ILE A 233 -6.18 -21.07 -14.11
CA ILE A 233 -5.16 -20.24 -14.77
C ILE A 233 -5.20 -18.86 -14.13
N PHE A 234 -4.11 -18.45 -13.48
CA PHE A 234 -3.93 -17.10 -12.94
C PHE A 234 -3.01 -16.28 -13.85
N TYR A 235 -3.46 -15.09 -14.22
CA TYR A 235 -2.64 -14.14 -14.96
C TYR A 235 -2.46 -12.83 -14.19
N ALA A 236 -1.21 -12.51 -13.84
CA ALA A 236 -0.85 -11.30 -13.13
C ALA A 236 -0.45 -10.18 -14.09
N SER A 237 -1.22 -9.11 -14.11
CA SER A 237 -0.98 -7.92 -14.93
C SER A 237 -1.67 -6.71 -14.31
N ASN A 238 -1.11 -5.52 -14.50
CA ASN A 238 -1.78 -4.25 -14.23
C ASN A 238 -2.22 -3.53 -15.53
N SER A 239 -2.22 -4.24 -16.67
CA SER A 239 -2.74 -3.75 -17.95
C SER A 239 -3.95 -4.57 -18.35
N GLU A 240 -5.12 -3.93 -18.41
CA GLU A 240 -6.37 -4.57 -18.84
C GLU A 240 -6.28 -5.10 -20.28
N ALA A 241 -5.68 -4.33 -21.20
CA ALA A 241 -5.54 -4.74 -22.58
C ALA A 241 -4.67 -6.01 -22.73
N THR A 242 -3.54 -6.07 -22.00
CA THR A 242 -2.66 -7.25 -22.00
C THR A 242 -3.36 -8.47 -21.42
N ALA A 243 -4.10 -8.27 -20.30
CA ALA A 243 -4.88 -9.33 -19.66
C ALA A 243 -6.03 -9.83 -20.55
N ALA A 244 -6.74 -8.95 -21.24
CA ALA A 244 -7.82 -9.34 -22.17
C ALA A 244 -7.29 -10.24 -23.31
N HIS A 245 -6.14 -9.90 -23.88
CA HIS A 245 -5.47 -10.74 -24.89
C HIS A 245 -5.06 -12.11 -24.33
N PHE A 246 -4.48 -12.14 -23.14
CA PHE A 246 -4.11 -13.40 -22.50
C PHE A 246 -5.32 -14.27 -22.23
N PHE A 247 -6.37 -13.74 -21.60
CA PHE A 247 -7.58 -14.51 -21.27
C PHE A 247 -8.33 -14.99 -22.52
N ALA A 248 -8.35 -14.20 -23.60
CA ALA A 248 -8.94 -14.63 -24.87
C ALA A 248 -8.26 -15.89 -25.43
N ARG A 249 -6.92 -15.91 -25.42
CA ARG A 249 -6.12 -17.04 -25.87
C ARG A 249 -6.27 -18.25 -24.92
N ALA A 250 -6.16 -18.03 -23.62
CA ALA A 250 -6.27 -19.09 -22.61
C ALA A 250 -7.66 -19.71 -22.60
N GLY A 251 -8.74 -18.92 -22.68
CA GLY A 251 -10.11 -19.39 -22.75
C GLY A 251 -10.42 -20.17 -24.03
N ALA A 252 -9.85 -19.79 -25.17
CA ALA A 252 -9.98 -20.53 -26.40
C ALA A 252 -9.21 -21.87 -26.35
N ALA A 253 -8.01 -21.89 -25.75
CA ALA A 253 -7.18 -23.09 -25.66
C ALA A 253 -7.68 -24.09 -24.60
N ASN A 254 -8.25 -23.61 -23.49
CA ASN A 254 -8.77 -24.42 -22.39
C ASN A 254 -10.11 -23.85 -21.86
N PRO A 255 -11.24 -24.08 -22.56
CA PRO A 255 -12.53 -23.49 -22.19
C PRO A 255 -13.09 -23.96 -20.82
N SER A 256 -12.58 -25.08 -20.30
CA SER A 256 -13.00 -25.62 -19.00
C SER A 256 -12.25 -25.02 -17.80
N ALA A 257 -11.09 -24.41 -18.03
CA ALA A 257 -10.31 -23.83 -16.98
C ALA A 257 -11.01 -22.59 -16.36
N LYS A 258 -10.83 -22.43 -15.04
CA LYS A 258 -11.21 -21.21 -14.35
C LYS A 258 -10.06 -20.20 -14.51
N LEU A 259 -10.39 -19.00 -14.99
CA LEU A 259 -9.45 -17.91 -15.20
C LEU A 259 -9.48 -16.96 -14.01
N PHE A 260 -8.32 -16.53 -13.54
CA PHE A 260 -8.21 -15.65 -12.39
C PHE A 260 -7.32 -14.45 -12.72
N GLY A 261 -7.72 -13.28 -12.24
CA GLY A 261 -6.95 -12.05 -12.36
C GLY A 261 -6.96 -11.23 -11.09
N PRO A 262 -5.93 -10.36 -10.90
CA PRO A 262 -5.79 -9.52 -9.72
C PRO A 262 -6.69 -8.28 -9.77
N SER A 263 -6.68 -7.54 -8.65
CA SER A 263 -7.42 -6.29 -8.45
C SER A 263 -7.12 -5.18 -9.45
N ALA A 264 -5.97 -5.24 -10.09
CA ALA A 264 -5.61 -4.35 -11.19
C ALA A 264 -6.52 -4.49 -12.44
N LEU A 265 -7.39 -5.51 -12.49
CA LEU A 265 -8.33 -5.79 -13.56
C LEU A 265 -9.80 -5.65 -13.10
N ALA A 266 -10.03 -5.00 -11.95
CA ALA A 266 -11.35 -4.99 -11.32
C ALA A 266 -12.25 -3.80 -11.74
N ASP A 267 -11.86 -3.04 -12.78
CA ASP A 267 -12.74 -1.96 -13.27
C ASP A 267 -14.00 -2.54 -13.92
N PRO A 268 -15.19 -1.97 -13.64
CA PRO A 268 -16.44 -2.38 -14.29
C PRO A 268 -16.43 -2.30 -15.82
N SER A 269 -15.52 -1.54 -16.44
CA SER A 269 -15.36 -1.45 -17.90
C SER A 269 -14.56 -2.61 -18.50
N PHE A 270 -13.75 -3.34 -17.72
CA PHE A 270 -12.89 -4.41 -18.20
C PHE A 270 -13.62 -5.52 -18.97
N PRO A 271 -14.80 -6.00 -18.55
CA PRO A 271 -15.55 -7.01 -19.29
C PRO A 271 -15.83 -6.66 -20.75
N ALA A 272 -15.96 -5.37 -21.07
CA ALA A 272 -16.20 -4.92 -22.44
C ALA A 272 -15.02 -5.18 -23.39
N GLN A 273 -13.81 -5.40 -22.85
CA GLN A 273 -12.60 -5.70 -23.61
C GLN A 273 -12.43 -7.21 -23.86
N LEU A 274 -13.23 -8.06 -23.19
CA LEU A 274 -13.07 -9.51 -23.24
C LEU A 274 -13.71 -10.11 -24.49
N SER A 275 -13.05 -11.10 -25.07
CA SER A 275 -13.63 -11.89 -26.16
C SER A 275 -14.68 -12.86 -25.64
N SER A 276 -15.55 -13.33 -26.55
CA SER A 276 -16.55 -14.36 -26.25
C SER A 276 -15.97 -15.73 -25.86
N ALA A 277 -14.66 -15.94 -25.97
CA ALA A 277 -14.00 -17.16 -25.50
C ALA A 277 -13.79 -17.17 -23.97
N VAL A 278 -13.96 -16.01 -23.29
CA VAL A 278 -13.77 -15.89 -21.84
C VAL A 278 -15.10 -16.11 -21.12
N HIS A 279 -15.24 -17.24 -20.43
CA HIS A 279 -16.49 -17.61 -19.76
C HIS A 279 -16.36 -17.70 -18.22
N ASN A 280 -15.28 -18.29 -17.73
CA ASN A 280 -15.10 -18.63 -16.30
C ASN A 280 -14.04 -17.72 -15.68
N LEU A 281 -14.23 -16.40 -15.76
CA LEU A 281 -13.29 -15.41 -15.21
C LEU A 281 -13.71 -14.94 -13.83
N TYR A 282 -12.73 -14.91 -12.92
CA TYR A 282 -12.83 -14.44 -11.54
C TYR A 282 -11.78 -13.37 -11.29
N ILE A 283 -12.21 -12.22 -10.78
CA ILE A 283 -11.33 -11.08 -10.47
C ILE A 283 -11.51 -10.72 -8.99
N SER A 284 -10.39 -10.57 -8.27
CA SER A 284 -10.40 -10.01 -6.91
C SER A 284 -10.41 -8.49 -6.95
N SER A 285 -10.92 -7.87 -5.93
CA SER A 285 -10.73 -6.44 -5.64
C SER A 285 -10.67 -6.21 -4.14
N PRO A 286 -9.84 -5.29 -3.64
CA PRO A 286 -9.94 -4.89 -2.23
C PRO A 286 -11.31 -4.28 -1.99
N GLY A 287 -11.92 -4.61 -0.84
CA GLY A 287 -13.25 -4.12 -0.50
C GLY A 287 -14.06 -5.07 0.36
N PHE A 288 -15.32 -4.72 0.52
CA PHE A 288 -16.28 -5.44 1.35
C PHE A 288 -17.55 -5.74 0.55
N LEU A 289 -18.15 -6.90 0.78
CA LEU A 289 -19.53 -7.11 0.39
C LEU A 289 -20.46 -6.25 1.26
N ASN A 290 -21.60 -5.84 0.73
CA ASN A 290 -22.52 -4.94 1.43
C ASN A 290 -22.94 -5.44 2.82
N GLN A 291 -23.10 -6.76 2.99
CA GLN A 291 -23.47 -7.38 4.27
C GLN A 291 -22.31 -7.39 5.29
N ASP A 292 -21.07 -7.22 4.83
CA ASP A 292 -19.87 -7.28 5.67
C ASP A 292 -19.31 -5.89 6.00
N LEU A 293 -19.96 -4.84 5.51
CA LEU A 293 -19.61 -3.45 5.82
C LEU A 293 -19.84 -3.14 7.31
N SER A 294 -18.93 -2.34 7.88
CA SER A 294 -19.17 -1.70 9.17
C SER A 294 -20.39 -0.77 9.09
N PRO A 295 -21.01 -0.39 10.23
CA PRO A 295 -22.09 0.60 10.22
C PRO A 295 -21.67 1.94 9.56
N ALA A 296 -20.42 2.37 9.78
CA ALA A 296 -19.88 3.56 9.13
C ALA A 296 -19.66 3.35 7.63
N GLY A 297 -19.22 2.16 7.21
CA GLY A 297 -19.08 1.77 5.80
C GLY A 297 -20.45 1.75 5.09
N SER A 298 -21.48 1.21 5.72
CA SER A 298 -22.84 1.24 5.18
C SER A 298 -23.39 2.67 5.03
N THR A 299 -23.06 3.55 5.99
CA THR A 299 -23.37 4.98 5.92
C THR A 299 -22.63 5.65 4.76
N PHE A 300 -21.33 5.34 4.57
CA PHE A 300 -20.56 5.84 3.43
C PHE A 300 -21.24 5.46 2.10
N VAL A 301 -21.58 4.19 1.89
CA VAL A 301 -22.23 3.73 0.63
C VAL A 301 -23.54 4.46 0.36
N SER A 302 -24.37 4.64 1.38
CA SER A 302 -25.66 5.35 1.23
C SER A 302 -25.46 6.84 0.92
N THR A 303 -24.49 7.49 1.58
CA THR A 303 -24.18 8.90 1.37
C THR A 303 -23.55 9.13 0.01
N PHE A 304 -22.62 8.27 -0.41
CA PHE A 304 -22.01 8.30 -1.74
C PHE A 304 -23.09 8.19 -2.83
N LYS A 305 -23.99 7.18 -2.69
CA LYS A 305 -25.10 7.01 -3.64
C LYS A 305 -26.01 8.25 -3.70
N SER A 306 -26.26 8.89 -2.57
CA SER A 306 -27.06 10.12 -2.53
C SER A 306 -26.35 11.30 -3.19
N ALA A 307 -25.03 11.40 -3.07
CA ALA A 307 -24.23 12.50 -3.62
C ALA A 307 -23.99 12.36 -5.13
N TYR A 308 -23.74 11.13 -5.62
CA TYR A 308 -23.27 10.88 -6.98
C TYR A 308 -24.25 10.09 -7.86
N GLY A 309 -25.39 9.61 -7.29
CA GLY A 309 -26.48 8.99 -8.07
C GLY A 309 -26.32 7.49 -8.36
N HIS A 310 -25.21 6.88 -7.98
CA HIS A 310 -24.95 5.43 -8.14
C HIS A 310 -24.25 4.86 -6.90
N ALA A 311 -24.28 3.53 -6.75
CA ALA A 311 -23.50 2.86 -5.72
C ALA A 311 -22.00 2.90 -6.06
N PRO A 312 -21.11 3.13 -5.07
CA PRO A 312 -19.67 3.13 -5.32
C PRO A 312 -19.18 1.74 -5.67
N VAL A 313 -18.09 1.67 -6.46
CA VAL A 313 -17.32 0.44 -6.59
C VAL A 313 -16.70 0.03 -5.24
N PRO A 314 -16.39 -1.27 -5.01
CA PRO A 314 -15.86 -1.73 -3.71
C PRO A 314 -14.61 -0.99 -3.24
N GLN A 315 -13.77 -0.52 -4.17
CA GLN A 315 -12.52 0.19 -3.86
C GLN A 315 -12.73 1.64 -3.38
N ALA A 316 -13.85 2.27 -3.70
CA ALA A 316 -14.10 3.68 -3.37
C ALA A 316 -14.05 3.99 -1.86
N ILE A 317 -14.39 3.01 -1.02
CA ILE A 317 -14.37 3.15 0.44
C ILE A 317 -12.95 3.47 0.96
N PHE A 318 -11.90 3.00 0.27
CA PHE A 318 -10.51 3.29 0.63
C PHE A 318 -10.14 4.73 0.29
N GLY A 319 -10.69 5.32 -0.78
CA GLY A 319 -10.53 6.75 -1.09
C GLY A 319 -11.13 7.62 0.03
N TYR A 320 -12.34 7.30 0.46
CA TYR A 320 -12.97 8.00 1.59
C TYR A 320 -12.10 7.89 2.86
N GLU A 321 -11.60 6.70 3.18
CA GLU A 321 -10.75 6.52 4.36
C GLU A 321 -9.39 7.17 4.22
N ALA A 322 -8.76 7.19 3.04
CA ALA A 322 -7.47 7.85 2.82
C ALA A 322 -7.55 9.34 3.19
N MET A 323 -8.57 10.04 2.68
CA MET A 323 -8.82 11.42 3.04
C MET A 323 -9.14 11.58 4.53
N SER A 324 -10.03 10.73 5.08
CA SER A 324 -10.43 10.77 6.49
C SER A 324 -9.24 10.54 7.43
N ALA A 325 -8.33 9.63 7.07
CA ALA A 325 -7.12 9.32 7.84
C ALA A 325 -6.14 10.50 7.84
N VAL A 326 -5.90 11.12 6.67
CA VAL A 326 -5.05 12.33 6.58
C VAL A 326 -5.62 13.46 7.44
N LEU A 327 -6.92 13.73 7.33
CA LEU A 327 -7.57 14.78 8.14
C LEU A 327 -7.51 14.47 9.65
N ALA A 328 -7.60 13.19 10.05
CA ALA A 328 -7.47 12.78 11.44
C ALA A 328 -6.06 13.00 11.97
N VAL A 329 -5.02 12.64 11.20
CA VAL A 329 -3.61 12.88 11.53
C VAL A 329 -3.34 14.37 11.68
N LEU A 330 -3.77 15.19 10.73
CA LEU A 330 -3.61 16.65 10.82
C LEU A 330 -4.29 17.22 12.08
N LYS A 331 -5.49 16.72 12.41
CA LYS A 331 -6.23 17.15 13.61
C LYS A 331 -5.50 16.77 14.89
N GLU A 332 -4.93 15.57 14.96
CA GLU A 332 -4.18 15.09 16.13
C GLU A 332 -2.86 15.86 16.29
N ALA A 333 -2.14 16.10 15.20
CA ALA A 333 -0.92 16.91 15.18
C ALA A 333 -1.14 18.38 15.63
N GLY A 334 -2.35 18.92 15.45
CA GLY A 334 -2.75 20.22 15.95
C GLY A 334 -1.83 21.37 15.49
N SER A 335 -1.06 21.95 16.39
CA SER A 335 -0.08 23.01 16.05
C SER A 335 1.10 22.50 15.24
N GLY A 336 1.40 21.19 15.28
CA GLY A 336 2.43 20.52 14.49
C GLY A 336 1.98 20.09 13.10
N ALA A 337 0.71 20.32 12.73
CA ALA A 337 0.13 19.89 11.45
C ALA A 337 0.81 20.50 10.20
N ASN A 338 1.60 21.54 10.37
CA ASN A 338 2.39 22.14 9.30
C ASN A 338 3.80 21.55 9.13
N ASN A 339 4.19 20.59 9.97
CA ASN A 339 5.47 19.90 9.88
C ASN A 339 5.30 18.57 9.15
N ARG A 340 5.88 18.43 7.94
CA ARG A 340 5.74 17.24 7.11
C ARG A 340 6.27 15.99 7.78
N SER A 341 7.39 16.08 8.53
CA SER A 341 7.94 14.93 9.28
C SER A 341 6.96 14.40 10.32
N THR A 342 6.33 15.32 11.08
CA THR A 342 5.29 14.96 12.06
C THR A 342 4.13 14.24 11.38
N VAL A 343 3.63 14.78 10.26
CA VAL A 343 2.49 14.22 9.54
C VAL A 343 2.81 12.84 8.95
N VAL A 344 4.01 12.66 8.37
CA VAL A 344 4.48 11.36 7.87
C VAL A 344 4.57 10.35 9.02
N HIS A 345 5.24 10.72 10.11
CA HIS A 345 5.39 9.85 11.28
C HIS A 345 4.04 9.43 11.86
N ASP A 346 3.16 10.39 12.13
CA ASP A 346 1.87 10.12 12.75
C ASP A 346 0.97 9.28 11.85
N PHE A 347 1.07 9.44 10.53
CA PHE A 347 0.35 8.59 9.59
C PHE A 347 0.88 7.14 9.57
N GLN A 348 2.19 6.94 9.58
CA GLN A 348 2.80 5.61 9.57
C GLN A 348 2.52 4.79 10.83
N PHE A 349 2.21 5.45 11.95
CA PHE A 349 1.87 4.78 13.22
C PHE A 349 0.40 4.97 13.61
N LEU A 350 -0.43 5.41 12.66
CA LEU A 350 -1.86 5.65 12.86
C LEU A 350 -2.58 4.39 13.34
N LYS A 351 -3.45 4.57 14.33
CA LYS A 351 -4.42 3.57 14.79
C LYS A 351 -5.81 4.15 14.73
N ARG A 352 -6.67 3.54 13.94
CA ARG A 352 -8.06 3.95 13.78
C ARG A 352 -8.96 2.95 14.49
N SER A 353 -9.58 3.36 15.59
CA SER A 353 -10.58 2.55 16.30
C SER A 353 -11.95 2.63 15.63
N GLN A 354 -12.21 3.72 14.92
CA GLN A 354 -13.45 3.97 14.18
C GLN A 354 -13.11 4.51 12.80
N SER A 355 -13.52 3.79 11.77
CA SER A 355 -13.40 4.21 10.38
C SER A 355 -14.49 3.54 9.54
N VAL A 356 -14.64 3.97 8.30
CA VAL A 356 -15.55 3.29 7.34
C VAL A 356 -15.14 1.85 7.07
N LEU A 357 -13.84 1.53 7.21
CA LEU A 357 -13.28 0.19 7.05
C LEU A 357 -13.41 -0.69 8.31
N GLY A 358 -13.88 -0.14 9.43
CA GLY A 358 -13.73 -0.74 10.76
C GLY A 358 -12.38 -0.40 11.42
N PRO A 359 -12.02 -1.06 12.52
CA PRO A 359 -10.75 -0.81 13.21
C PRO A 359 -9.54 -1.27 12.38
N TYR A 360 -8.50 -0.43 12.30
CA TYR A 360 -7.23 -0.82 11.66
C TYR A 360 -6.04 -0.04 12.24
N SER A 361 -4.83 -0.47 11.89
CA SER A 361 -3.59 0.23 12.18
C SER A 361 -2.68 0.25 10.96
N MET A 362 -1.83 1.27 10.92
CA MET A 362 -0.70 1.33 10.00
C MET A 362 0.53 0.69 10.64
N ASN A 363 1.48 0.24 9.81
CA ASN A 363 2.81 -0.18 10.23
C ASN A 363 3.87 0.79 9.72
N GLY A 364 5.08 0.72 10.29
CA GLY A 364 6.18 1.62 9.89
C GLY A 364 6.67 1.47 8.44
N ASN A 365 6.17 0.51 7.69
CA ASN A 365 6.45 0.37 6.25
C ASN A 365 5.42 1.11 5.38
N GLY A 366 4.36 1.65 5.97
CA GLY A 366 3.28 2.32 5.26
C GLY A 366 2.13 1.39 4.82
N ASP A 367 2.05 0.16 5.33
CA ASP A 367 0.95 -0.76 5.05
C ASP A 367 -0.11 -0.74 6.15
N THR A 368 -1.35 -1.02 5.76
CA THR A 368 -2.48 -1.19 6.67
C THR A 368 -2.62 -2.64 7.15
N SER A 369 -3.29 -2.82 8.29
CA SER A 369 -3.72 -4.14 8.79
C SER A 369 -5.02 -4.65 8.16
N ILE A 370 -5.64 -3.92 7.24
CA ILE A 370 -6.85 -4.33 6.53
C ILE A 370 -6.51 -5.42 5.51
N ALA A 371 -7.36 -6.43 5.39
CA ALA A 371 -7.10 -7.59 4.52
C ALA A 371 -8.30 -8.12 3.71
N PRO A 372 -9.49 -7.46 3.60
CA PRO A 372 -10.61 -8.01 2.87
C PRO A 372 -10.48 -7.82 1.35
N PHE A 373 -10.84 -8.88 0.63
CA PHE A 373 -10.96 -8.87 -0.82
C PHE A 373 -12.32 -9.43 -1.24
N VAL A 374 -12.98 -8.74 -2.16
CA VAL A 374 -14.19 -9.20 -2.83
C VAL A 374 -13.81 -9.90 -4.11
N PHE A 375 -14.38 -11.07 -4.34
CA PHE A 375 -14.28 -11.79 -5.60
C PHE A 375 -15.52 -11.57 -6.44
N SER A 376 -15.29 -11.18 -7.69
CA SER A 376 -16.32 -11.02 -8.71
C SER A 376 -16.14 -12.08 -9.81
N ARG A 377 -17.25 -12.61 -10.31
CA ARG A 377 -17.25 -13.49 -11.49
C ARG A 377 -17.81 -12.77 -12.69
N LEU A 378 -17.29 -13.10 -13.86
CA LEU A 378 -17.88 -12.65 -15.13
C LEU A 378 -19.25 -13.30 -15.34
N ALA A 379 -20.29 -12.50 -15.38
CA ALA A 379 -21.65 -12.94 -15.64
C ALA A 379 -22.41 -11.90 -16.47
N HIS A 380 -23.02 -12.31 -17.55
CA HIS A 380 -23.80 -11.42 -18.45
C HIS A 380 -23.02 -10.16 -18.89
N GLY A 381 -21.72 -10.31 -19.15
CA GLY A 381 -20.86 -9.18 -19.57
C GLY A 381 -20.48 -8.20 -18.46
N SER A 382 -20.64 -8.57 -17.20
CA SER A 382 -20.31 -7.73 -16.05
C SER A 382 -19.55 -8.54 -14.98
N LEU A 383 -18.75 -7.85 -14.16
CA LEU A 383 -18.15 -8.42 -12.95
C LEU A 383 -19.19 -8.37 -11.82
N VAL A 384 -19.64 -9.53 -11.37
CA VAL A 384 -20.67 -9.66 -10.31
C VAL A 384 -20.01 -10.19 -9.04
N PRO A 385 -19.99 -9.40 -7.94
CA PRO A 385 -19.45 -9.83 -6.65
C PRO A 385 -20.21 -11.06 -6.10
N PHE A 386 -19.48 -12.03 -5.53
CA PHE A 386 -20.10 -13.25 -4.99
C PHE A 386 -19.47 -13.78 -3.70
N ALA A 387 -18.19 -13.46 -3.42
CA ALA A 387 -17.48 -13.93 -2.22
C ALA A 387 -16.63 -12.81 -1.62
N GLN A 388 -16.37 -12.91 -0.32
CA GLN A 388 -15.38 -12.08 0.38
C GLN A 388 -14.39 -13.00 1.10
N VAL A 389 -13.10 -12.74 0.92
CA VAL A 389 -12.01 -13.53 1.48
C VAL A 389 -11.03 -12.61 2.21
N GLN A 390 -10.46 -13.08 3.31
CA GLN A 390 -9.39 -12.35 4.03
C GLN A 390 -8.01 -12.83 3.53
N GLY A 391 -7.12 -11.89 3.27
CA GLY A 391 -5.76 -12.18 2.79
C GLY A 391 -4.74 -12.54 3.87
#